data_627ba85b857b37cc762e9b13372ea586
#
_entry.id   627ba85b857b37cc762e9b13372ea586
#
_cell.length_a   1.000
_cell.length_b   1.000
_cell.length_c   1.000
_cell.angle_alpha   90.00
_cell.angle_beta   90.00
_cell.angle_gamma   90.00
#
_symmetry.space_group_name_H-M   'P 1'
#
loop_
_entity.id
_entity.type
_entity.pdbx_description
1 polymer ?
#
loop_
_entity_poly.entity_id
_entity_poly.type
_entity_poly.pdbx_seq_one_letter_code
_entity_poly.pdbx_strand_id
1 'polypeptide(L)'
;KASAPPLPPSPIMMQRTGTFMHFEQLPDGSGISASYTAAPADGWTLTSVTPLDHALWTLDTENGYAAVPESIGKLYYADGSEQFNKVYQTYGNYSMAFAGAVKDGSAMLIDWTEPDTALNVHHSRIDSPYAGGSDQLSFSLSMTQRSGAFQMRVLGKGGYVQIAKAYRAAASARGLVRTFAQKAQENPGVTKLYGAATAKPDTMIRSRGSAGYTSHTFAELSQVAQHWNDVLGFDRALMTLGGWIRMGFDNQYPDILPASPEAGGNEGLAALSTQVRDYGWLFGLHDNYQDMYDDAPSFDTKYLMYNKDGRPQTGGVWAGGTPYLMASDKAMEFAYRNLPQVKDLFSPNSYFIDTTFNVPLAVSYAPNVLSRSGDMHWKQTLAGYAQDTFGVFGSEGGVEWAVPYGDYFEGILSKKTQAEPGSHIVPLMELVYGDCVALYPHMSEKIGTNGYN
;
A
#
# COMPACT_ATOMS: atom_id res chain seq x y z
N LYS A 1 50.93 -30.69 0.79
CA LYS A 1 49.49 -30.80 1.13
C LYS A 1 49.04 -29.40 1.47
N ALA A 2 48.24 -28.78 0.59
CA ALA A 2 47.63 -27.50 0.85
C ALA A 2 46.54 -27.72 1.93
N SER A 3 46.61 -26.96 3.01
CA SER A 3 45.58 -26.93 4.03
C SER A 3 44.26 -26.39 3.43
N ALA A 4 43.17 -27.06 3.67
CA ALA A 4 41.86 -26.57 3.26
C ALA A 4 41.62 -25.16 3.82
N PRO A 5 40.98 -24.25 3.07
CA PRO A 5 40.66 -22.95 3.58
C PRO A 5 39.74 -23.08 4.83
N PRO A 6 39.85 -22.17 5.81
CA PRO A 6 39.00 -22.22 6.98
C PRO A 6 37.52 -22.14 6.56
N LEU A 7 36.69 -23.01 7.14
CA LEU A 7 35.25 -22.99 6.93
C LEU A 7 34.70 -21.63 7.32
N PRO A 8 33.72 -21.09 6.58
CA PRO A 8 33.06 -19.86 6.97
C PRO A 8 32.47 -20.03 8.38
N PRO A 9 32.43 -18.95 9.20
CA PRO A 9 31.92 -19.04 10.56
C PRO A 9 30.48 -19.56 10.54
N SER A 10 30.27 -20.63 11.31
CA SER A 10 28.99 -21.30 11.42
C SER A 10 27.94 -20.34 12.04
N PRO A 11 26.63 -20.45 11.70
CA PRO A 11 25.52 -19.72 12.36
C PRO A 11 25.55 -19.81 13.90
N ILE A 12 26.12 -20.87 14.44
CA ILE A 12 26.32 -21.07 15.89
C ILE A 12 27.26 -20.02 16.52
N MET A 13 28.16 -19.42 15.76
CA MET A 13 29.01 -18.34 16.26
C MET A 13 28.23 -17.01 16.44
N MET A 14 27.19 -16.75 15.65
CA MET A 14 26.31 -15.60 15.86
C MET A 14 25.48 -15.72 17.14
N GLN A 15 25.11 -16.93 17.55
CA GLN A 15 24.46 -17.16 18.87
C GLN A 15 25.40 -16.84 20.05
N ARG A 16 26.72 -16.91 19.86
CA ARG A 16 27.71 -16.53 20.88
C ARG A 16 27.95 -15.02 20.98
N THR A 17 27.51 -14.24 20.00
CA THR A 17 27.72 -12.78 19.94
C THR A 17 26.48 -11.94 20.29
N GLY A 18 25.43 -12.53 20.93
CA GLY A 18 24.38 -11.75 21.57
C GLY A 18 23.11 -11.56 20.77
N THR A 19 22.72 -12.52 19.91
CA THR A 19 21.32 -12.56 19.42
C THR A 19 20.48 -13.33 20.43
N PHE A 20 19.54 -12.65 21.06
CA PHE A 20 18.65 -13.24 22.05
C PHE A 20 17.23 -13.26 21.50
N MET A 21 16.57 -14.43 21.59
CA MET A 21 15.13 -14.55 21.40
C MET A 21 14.47 -14.64 22.78
N HIS A 22 13.46 -13.83 22.98
CA HIS A 22 12.62 -13.82 24.17
C HIS A 22 11.20 -14.23 23.80
N PHE A 23 10.61 -15.15 24.59
CA PHE A 23 9.27 -15.65 24.37
C PHE A 23 8.44 -15.39 25.63
N GLU A 24 7.24 -14.85 25.43
CA GLU A 24 6.24 -14.64 26.48
C GLU A 24 4.90 -15.20 26.05
N GLN A 25 4.16 -15.78 26.98
CA GLN A 25 2.78 -16.14 26.74
C GLN A 25 1.94 -14.88 26.61
N LEU A 26 1.03 -14.84 25.63
CA LEU A 26 0.07 -13.74 25.54
C LEU A 26 -0.83 -13.74 26.78
N PRO A 27 -1.24 -12.55 27.29
CA PRO A 27 -2.00 -12.44 28.54
C PRO A 27 -3.33 -13.21 28.53
N ASP A 28 -3.93 -13.38 27.37
CA ASP A 28 -5.18 -14.13 27.16
C ASP A 28 -4.97 -15.63 26.98
N GLY A 29 -3.72 -16.09 27.01
CA GLY A 29 -3.36 -17.50 26.83
C GLY A 29 -3.52 -18.02 25.38
N SER A 30 -3.88 -17.18 24.42
CA SER A 30 -4.15 -17.59 23.04
C SER A 30 -2.90 -17.92 22.24
N GLY A 31 -1.71 -17.58 22.73
CA GLY A 31 -0.48 -17.78 21.98
C GLY A 31 0.77 -17.22 22.67
N ILE A 32 1.76 -16.91 21.86
CA ILE A 32 3.05 -16.38 22.30
C ILE A 32 3.37 -15.07 21.59
N SER A 33 4.06 -14.18 22.29
CA SER A 33 4.83 -13.08 21.73
C SER A 33 6.30 -13.49 21.70
N ALA A 34 6.96 -13.28 20.57
CA ALA A 34 8.38 -13.50 20.39
C ALA A 34 9.05 -12.20 19.98
N SER A 35 10.14 -11.87 20.64
CA SER A 35 10.99 -10.74 20.29
C SER A 35 12.45 -11.16 20.19
N TYR A 36 13.22 -10.41 19.40
CA TYR A 36 14.66 -10.63 19.31
C TYR A 36 15.42 -9.31 19.37
N THR A 37 16.67 -9.42 19.82
CA THR A 37 17.67 -8.35 19.71
C THR A 37 18.95 -8.96 19.16
N ALA A 38 19.45 -8.43 18.05
CA ALA A 38 20.69 -8.85 17.42
C ALA A 38 21.78 -7.78 17.66
N ALA A 39 22.89 -8.21 18.27
CA ALA A 39 24.08 -7.39 18.45
C ALA A 39 25.22 -8.02 17.65
N PRO A 40 25.47 -7.62 16.40
CA PRO A 40 26.59 -8.13 15.63
C PRO A 40 27.91 -7.76 16.31
N ALA A 41 28.90 -8.65 16.21
CA ALA A 41 30.26 -8.37 16.71
C ALA A 41 30.89 -7.19 15.94
N ASP A 42 31.91 -6.57 16.53
CA ASP A 42 32.66 -5.48 15.90
C ASP A 42 33.19 -5.89 14.53
N GLY A 43 32.96 -5.03 13.54
CA GLY A 43 33.34 -5.28 12.15
C GLY A 43 32.33 -6.11 11.33
N TRP A 44 31.24 -6.58 11.94
CA TRP A 44 30.16 -7.29 11.25
C TRP A 44 28.94 -6.41 11.01
N THR A 45 28.31 -6.60 9.86
CA THR A 45 27.06 -5.94 9.52
C THR A 45 25.92 -6.95 9.54
N LEU A 46 24.85 -6.67 10.29
CA LEU A 46 23.63 -7.47 10.24
C LEU A 46 22.98 -7.31 8.86
N THR A 47 22.76 -8.42 8.17
CA THR A 47 22.04 -8.43 6.89
C THR A 47 20.56 -8.75 7.09
N SER A 48 20.25 -9.77 7.90
CA SER A 48 18.88 -10.14 8.27
C SER A 48 18.88 -11.06 9.49
N VAL A 49 17.74 -11.13 10.15
CA VAL A 49 17.40 -12.14 11.15
C VAL A 49 16.17 -12.88 10.64
N THR A 50 16.21 -14.21 10.64
CA THR A 50 15.07 -15.05 10.27
C THR A 50 14.59 -15.81 11.50
N PRO A 51 13.78 -15.15 12.36
CA PRO A 51 13.36 -15.72 13.63
C PRO A 51 12.38 -16.90 13.47
N LEU A 52 11.71 -16.97 12.34
CA LEU A 52 10.85 -18.06 11.92
C LEU A 52 11.32 -18.52 10.54
N ASP A 53 11.87 -19.72 10.44
CA ASP A 53 12.38 -20.25 9.18
C ASP A 53 11.72 -21.59 8.87
N HIS A 54 11.11 -21.69 7.68
CA HIS A 54 10.41 -22.88 7.19
C HIS A 54 9.51 -23.56 8.24
N ALA A 55 8.80 -22.76 9.06
CA ALA A 55 7.86 -23.29 10.00
C ALA A 55 6.76 -24.03 9.25
N LEU A 56 6.60 -25.32 9.52
CA LEU A 56 5.59 -26.17 8.92
C LEU A 56 4.23 -25.82 9.53
N TRP A 57 3.31 -25.34 8.69
CA TRP A 57 1.98 -24.94 9.12
C TRP A 57 0.92 -25.98 8.78
N THR A 58 0.97 -26.55 7.56
CA THR A 58 -0.04 -27.49 7.10
C THR A 58 0.48 -28.36 5.96
N LEU A 59 -0.10 -29.54 5.84
CA LEU A 59 0.11 -30.51 4.77
C LEU A 59 -1.15 -30.63 3.89
N ASP A 60 -0.99 -31.17 2.68
CA ASP A 60 -2.09 -31.50 1.77
C ASP A 60 -3.12 -32.46 2.41
N THR A 61 -2.63 -33.43 3.20
CA THR A 61 -3.45 -34.37 3.96
C THR A 61 -4.28 -33.75 5.09
N GLU A 62 -4.02 -32.49 5.43
CA GLU A 62 -4.65 -31.77 6.54
C GLU A 62 -5.67 -30.74 6.04
N ASN A 63 -6.12 -30.82 4.78
CA ASN A 63 -6.99 -29.84 4.14
C ASN A 63 -6.54 -28.40 4.43
N GLY A 64 -5.22 -28.18 4.31
CA GLY A 64 -4.59 -26.97 4.79
C GLY A 64 -4.47 -25.89 3.73
N TYR A 65 -4.45 -24.65 4.21
CA TYR A 65 -4.14 -23.49 3.38
C TYR A 65 -3.46 -22.39 4.18
N ALA A 66 -2.72 -21.54 3.45
CA ALA A 66 -2.19 -20.27 3.96
C ALA A 66 -3.12 -19.13 3.57
N ALA A 67 -3.42 -18.22 4.49
CA ALA A 67 -4.11 -16.97 4.23
C ALA A 67 -3.10 -15.82 4.25
N VAL A 68 -2.92 -15.16 3.10
CA VAL A 68 -1.91 -14.11 2.89
C VAL A 68 -2.61 -12.83 2.43
N PRO A 69 -2.35 -11.67 3.06
CA PRO A 69 -2.94 -10.40 2.67
C PRO A 69 -2.27 -9.79 1.43
N GLU A 70 -2.13 -10.59 0.36
CA GLU A 70 -1.69 -10.12 -0.95
C GLU A 70 -2.84 -9.35 -1.59
N SER A 71 -2.65 -8.05 -1.82
CA SER A 71 -3.72 -7.14 -2.23
C SER A 71 -4.92 -7.20 -1.28
N ILE A 72 -6.12 -7.59 -1.73
CA ILE A 72 -7.29 -7.77 -0.85
C ILE A 72 -7.24 -9.04 -0.02
N GLY A 73 -6.46 -10.04 -0.43
CA GLY A 73 -6.23 -11.31 0.25
C GLY A 73 -6.29 -12.52 -0.67
N LYS A 74 -5.45 -13.50 -0.40
CA LYS A 74 -5.40 -14.79 -1.10
C LYS A 74 -5.28 -15.95 -0.14
N LEU A 75 -5.86 -17.08 -0.51
CA LEU A 75 -5.59 -18.37 0.10
C LEU A 75 -4.72 -19.19 -0.86
N TYR A 76 -3.69 -19.81 -0.32
CA TYR A 76 -2.85 -20.79 -1.02
C TYR A 76 -3.04 -22.15 -0.39
N TYR A 77 -3.35 -23.14 -1.20
CA TYR A 77 -3.65 -24.51 -0.75
C TYR A 77 -2.42 -25.42 -0.84
N ALA A 78 -2.35 -26.39 0.04
CA ALA A 78 -1.31 -27.42 0.05
C ALA A 78 -1.68 -28.67 -0.78
N ASP A 79 -2.53 -28.55 -1.77
CA ASP A 79 -3.22 -29.68 -2.44
C ASP A 79 -2.57 -30.12 -3.76
N GLY A 80 -1.26 -30.17 -3.83
CA GLY A 80 -0.54 -30.68 -5.00
C GLY A 80 -0.50 -29.73 -6.19
N SER A 81 -0.83 -28.47 -6.00
CA SER A 81 -0.63 -27.43 -7.00
C SER A 81 0.86 -27.14 -7.22
N GLU A 82 1.20 -26.23 -8.13
CA GLU A 82 2.58 -25.89 -8.45
C GLU A 82 3.38 -25.48 -7.21
N GLN A 83 4.57 -26.02 -7.04
CA GLN A 83 5.50 -25.62 -5.99
C GLN A 83 5.95 -24.17 -6.22
N PHE A 84 6.01 -23.40 -5.16
CA PHE A 84 6.42 -22.00 -5.23
C PHE A 84 7.17 -21.55 -3.98
N ASN A 85 7.93 -20.47 -4.15
CA ASN A 85 8.52 -19.68 -3.08
C ASN A 85 8.17 -18.22 -3.33
N LYS A 86 7.20 -17.69 -2.58
CA LYS A 86 6.73 -16.30 -2.72
C LYS A 86 7.25 -15.45 -1.60
N VAL A 87 7.94 -14.37 -1.97
CA VAL A 87 8.48 -13.39 -1.05
C VAL A 87 7.64 -12.13 -1.10
N TYR A 88 7.05 -11.78 0.03
CA TYR A 88 6.28 -10.55 0.23
C TYR A 88 7.09 -9.59 1.06
N GLN A 89 7.53 -8.48 0.47
CA GLN A 89 8.34 -7.47 1.15
C GLN A 89 7.50 -6.26 1.54
N THR A 90 7.68 -5.84 2.75
CA THR A 90 7.36 -4.54 3.36
C THR A 90 6.30 -3.68 2.68
N TYR A 91 5.03 -4.03 2.88
CA TYR A 91 3.88 -3.28 2.33
C TYR A 91 3.94 -2.96 0.83
N GLY A 92 4.74 -3.72 0.07
CA GLY A 92 4.81 -3.62 -1.38
C GLY A 92 3.93 -4.65 -2.07
N ASN A 93 3.93 -5.86 -1.52
CA ASN A 93 3.16 -6.98 -2.06
C ASN A 93 2.08 -7.47 -1.09
N TYR A 94 2.14 -7.08 0.17
CA TYR A 94 1.09 -7.35 1.14
C TYR A 94 0.50 -6.05 1.72
N SER A 95 -0.81 -6.07 1.95
CA SER A 95 -1.56 -4.91 2.43
C SER A 95 -1.61 -4.79 3.96
N MET A 96 -1.40 -5.90 4.68
CA MET A 96 -1.50 -5.99 6.14
C MET A 96 -0.40 -6.88 6.70
N ALA A 97 0.12 -6.57 7.89
CA ALA A 97 1.27 -7.23 8.49
C ALA A 97 0.89 -8.52 9.24
N PHE A 98 0.34 -9.50 8.54
CA PHE A 98 0.05 -10.82 9.09
C PHE A 98 0.13 -11.93 8.05
N ALA A 99 0.16 -13.15 8.53
CA ALA A 99 -0.13 -14.36 7.78
C ALA A 99 -0.99 -15.28 8.65
N GLY A 100 -1.79 -16.10 8.01
CA GLY A 100 -2.57 -17.11 8.70
C GLY A 100 -2.44 -18.48 8.07
N ALA A 101 -2.73 -19.53 8.83
CA ALA A 101 -2.82 -20.87 8.33
C ALA A 101 -4.02 -21.59 8.91
N VAL A 102 -4.57 -22.51 8.11
CA VAL A 102 -5.59 -23.45 8.55
C VAL A 102 -5.06 -24.86 8.35
N LYS A 103 -5.29 -25.71 9.36
CA LYS A 103 -4.89 -27.08 9.44
C LYS A 103 -6.01 -27.88 10.09
N ASP A 104 -6.57 -28.86 9.41
CA ASP A 104 -7.71 -29.67 9.88
C ASP A 104 -8.85 -28.82 10.48
N GLY A 105 -9.17 -27.70 9.85
CA GLY A 105 -10.20 -26.79 10.31
C GLY A 105 -9.84 -25.98 11.57
N SER A 106 -8.60 -25.99 12.01
CA SER A 106 -8.05 -25.15 13.09
C SER A 106 -7.24 -24.00 12.50
N ALA A 107 -7.49 -22.79 12.96
CA ALA A 107 -6.86 -21.58 12.47
C ALA A 107 -5.72 -21.10 13.36
N MET A 108 -4.70 -20.54 12.75
CA MET A 108 -3.56 -19.86 13.39
C MET A 108 -3.30 -18.52 12.72
N LEU A 109 -2.82 -17.57 13.51
CA LEU A 109 -2.42 -16.24 13.08
C LEU A 109 -0.98 -15.97 13.52
N ILE A 110 -0.19 -15.41 12.62
CA ILE A 110 1.07 -14.73 12.94
C ILE A 110 0.97 -13.29 12.49
N ASP A 111 1.37 -12.35 13.33
CA ASP A 111 1.40 -10.91 13.03
C ASP A 111 2.65 -10.23 13.57
N TRP A 112 3.05 -9.13 12.94
CA TRP A 112 4.23 -8.34 13.28
C TRP A 112 3.94 -6.84 13.11
N THR A 113 4.91 -5.99 13.48
CA THR A 113 4.74 -4.52 13.44
C THR A 113 5.81 -3.82 12.59
N GLU A 114 6.95 -4.45 12.42
CA GLU A 114 8.10 -3.82 11.77
C GLU A 114 7.92 -3.76 10.24
N PRO A 115 8.01 -2.57 9.63
CA PRO A 115 7.85 -2.41 8.19
C PRO A 115 8.97 -3.03 7.34
N ASP A 116 10.08 -3.43 7.99
CA ASP A 116 11.21 -4.12 7.36
C ASP A 116 11.08 -5.66 7.40
N THR A 117 9.90 -6.19 7.72
CA THR A 117 9.65 -7.62 7.75
C THR A 117 9.29 -8.13 6.35
N ALA A 118 10.00 -9.15 5.88
CA ALA A 118 9.61 -9.94 4.72
C ALA A 118 8.94 -11.25 5.16
N LEU A 119 7.78 -11.54 4.57
CA LEU A 119 7.09 -12.80 4.68
C LEU A 119 7.44 -13.68 3.49
N ASN A 120 7.90 -14.90 3.72
CA ASN A 120 8.05 -15.91 2.68
C ASN A 120 7.02 -17.01 2.88
N VAL A 121 6.31 -17.36 1.82
CA VAL A 121 5.39 -18.49 1.77
C VAL A 121 5.96 -19.53 0.83
N HIS A 122 6.19 -20.72 1.34
CA HIS A 122 6.77 -21.82 0.60
C HIS A 122 5.74 -22.93 0.42
N HIS A 123 5.52 -23.34 -0.82
CA HIS A 123 4.83 -24.57 -1.16
C HIS A 123 5.88 -25.53 -1.73
N SER A 124 6.12 -26.61 -1.05
CA SER A 124 7.11 -27.61 -1.44
C SER A 124 6.57 -29.02 -1.21
N ARG A 125 7.16 -30.01 -1.90
CA ARG A 125 6.86 -31.40 -1.72
C ARG A 125 7.94 -32.05 -0.84
N ILE A 126 7.47 -32.77 0.17
CA ILE A 126 8.33 -33.66 0.97
C ILE A 126 8.17 -35.06 0.41
N ASP A 127 9.22 -35.61 -0.19
CA ASP A 127 9.25 -37.01 -0.61
C ASP A 127 9.72 -37.88 0.55
N SER A 128 8.81 -38.72 1.03
CA SER A 128 9.14 -39.71 2.04
C SER A 128 9.25 -41.10 1.39
N PRO A 129 10.37 -41.80 1.55
CA PRO A 129 10.52 -43.16 1.01
C PRO A 129 9.60 -44.16 1.67
N TYR A 130 8.94 -43.81 2.78
CA TYR A 130 8.11 -44.71 3.58
C TYR A 130 6.60 -44.42 3.50
N ALA A 131 6.19 -43.22 3.10
CA ALA A 131 4.78 -42.78 3.19
C ALA A 131 4.25 -42.09 1.94
N GLY A 132 4.98 -42.15 0.82
CA GLY A 132 4.64 -41.30 -0.33
C GLY A 132 5.00 -39.84 -0.07
N GLY A 133 4.97 -38.98 -1.10
CA GLY A 133 5.22 -37.54 -0.95
C GLY A 133 4.00 -36.82 -0.41
N SER A 134 4.20 -35.78 0.39
CA SER A 134 3.18 -34.83 0.84
C SER A 134 3.54 -33.43 0.42
N ASP A 135 2.57 -32.68 -0.06
CA ASP A 135 2.73 -31.26 -0.29
C ASP A 135 2.54 -30.48 1.03
N GLN A 136 3.35 -29.46 1.23
CA GLN A 136 3.34 -28.68 2.47
C GLN A 136 3.37 -27.18 2.18
N LEU A 137 2.71 -26.42 3.03
CA LEU A 137 2.87 -24.98 3.13
C LEU A 137 3.65 -24.63 4.40
N SER A 138 4.64 -23.76 4.26
CA SER A 138 5.42 -23.25 5.38
C SER A 138 5.66 -21.75 5.25
N PHE A 139 6.03 -21.11 6.36
CA PHE A 139 6.34 -19.68 6.43
C PHE A 139 7.75 -19.45 6.92
N SER A 140 8.37 -18.38 6.42
CA SER A 140 9.55 -17.77 7.03
C SER A 140 9.32 -16.28 7.19
N LEU A 141 9.77 -15.71 8.32
CA LEU A 141 9.83 -14.26 8.55
C LEU A 141 11.30 -13.85 8.53
N SER A 142 11.62 -12.85 7.72
CA SER A 142 12.94 -12.25 7.66
C SER A 142 12.86 -10.76 7.95
N MET A 143 13.70 -10.28 8.86
CA MET A 143 13.73 -8.91 9.35
C MET A 143 15.14 -8.34 9.20
N THR A 144 15.28 -7.09 8.77
CA THR A 144 16.60 -6.46 8.58
C THR A 144 17.02 -5.57 9.75
N GLN A 145 16.13 -5.34 10.70
CA GLN A 145 16.39 -4.52 11.89
C GLN A 145 17.14 -5.30 12.98
N ARG A 146 17.83 -4.57 13.87
CA ARG A 146 18.54 -5.17 15.01
C ARG A 146 17.62 -5.71 16.09
N SER A 147 16.37 -5.28 16.12
CA SER A 147 15.34 -5.78 17.00
C SER A 147 14.02 -5.85 16.27
N GLY A 148 13.21 -6.84 16.62
CA GLY A 148 11.88 -7.01 16.04
C GLY A 148 11.05 -7.95 16.90
N ALA A 149 9.73 -7.95 16.62
CA ALA A 149 8.80 -8.81 17.34
C ALA A 149 7.71 -9.34 16.39
N PHE A 150 7.20 -10.51 16.74
CA PHE A 150 6.00 -11.08 16.12
C PHE A 150 5.17 -11.80 17.18
N GLN A 151 3.90 -12.00 16.88
CA GLN A 151 3.00 -12.77 17.74
C GLN A 151 2.42 -13.93 16.96
N MET A 152 2.23 -15.06 17.64
CA MET A 152 1.58 -16.25 17.11
C MET A 152 0.41 -16.62 18.00
N ARG A 153 -0.78 -16.80 17.40
CA ARG A 153 -2.00 -17.17 18.10
C ARG A 153 -2.62 -18.43 17.51
N VAL A 154 -3.02 -19.35 18.37
CA VAL A 154 -3.85 -20.49 18.03
C VAL A 154 -5.31 -20.10 18.26
N LEU A 155 -6.09 -20.04 17.17
CA LEU A 155 -7.47 -19.53 17.22
C LEU A 155 -8.51 -20.65 17.41
N GLY A 156 -8.06 -21.92 17.38
CA GLY A 156 -8.94 -23.07 17.44
C GLY A 156 -9.74 -23.27 16.16
N LYS A 157 -10.95 -23.84 16.24
CA LYS A 157 -11.80 -24.13 15.09
C LYS A 157 -12.17 -22.87 14.33
N GLY A 158 -11.83 -22.85 13.03
CA GLY A 158 -12.12 -21.71 12.17
C GLY A 158 -11.34 -21.73 10.86
N GLY A 159 -11.50 -20.65 10.11
CA GLY A 159 -10.85 -20.42 8.84
C GLY A 159 -10.33 -18.98 8.70
N TYR A 160 -10.14 -18.53 7.45
CA TYR A 160 -9.60 -17.20 7.17
C TYR A 160 -10.44 -16.04 7.78
N VAL A 161 -11.74 -16.23 7.97
CA VAL A 161 -12.60 -15.23 8.61
C VAL A 161 -12.24 -15.06 10.08
N GLN A 162 -11.94 -16.14 10.81
CA GLN A 162 -11.47 -16.10 12.20
C GLN A 162 -10.08 -15.46 12.28
N ILE A 163 -9.20 -15.76 11.32
CA ILE A 163 -7.89 -15.14 11.20
C ILE A 163 -8.03 -13.62 11.02
N ALA A 164 -8.86 -13.17 10.07
CA ALA A 164 -9.12 -11.76 9.83
C ALA A 164 -9.71 -11.03 11.06
N LYS A 165 -10.66 -11.66 11.77
CA LYS A 165 -11.24 -11.10 13.01
C LYS A 165 -10.20 -10.99 14.15
N ALA A 166 -9.36 -12.00 14.31
CA ALA A 166 -8.29 -11.97 15.31
C ALA A 166 -7.25 -10.89 14.96
N TYR A 167 -6.91 -10.78 13.67
CA TYR A 167 -6.03 -9.71 13.22
C TYR A 167 -6.63 -8.32 13.41
N ARG A 168 -7.91 -8.12 13.10
CA ARG A 168 -8.62 -6.85 13.36
C ARG A 168 -8.51 -6.43 14.82
N ALA A 169 -8.63 -7.36 15.77
CA ALA A 169 -8.47 -7.06 17.19
C ALA A 169 -7.03 -6.56 17.51
N ALA A 170 -6.01 -7.22 16.92
CA ALA A 170 -4.61 -6.80 17.06
C ALA A 170 -4.36 -5.42 16.41
N ALA A 171 -4.90 -5.20 15.22
CA ALA A 171 -4.81 -3.92 14.50
C ALA A 171 -5.50 -2.78 15.26
N SER A 172 -6.66 -3.06 15.86
CA SER A 172 -7.39 -2.11 16.72
C SER A 172 -6.57 -1.70 17.95
N ALA A 173 -5.94 -2.68 18.61
CA ALA A 173 -5.06 -2.40 19.75
C ALA A 173 -3.84 -1.54 19.38
N ARG A 174 -3.42 -1.57 18.10
CA ARG A 174 -2.35 -0.73 17.53
C ARG A 174 -2.82 0.62 16.99
N GLY A 175 -4.13 0.94 17.08
CA GLY A 175 -4.70 2.19 16.59
C GLY A 175 -4.88 2.25 15.07
N LEU A 176 -4.78 1.13 14.36
CA LEU A 176 -4.94 1.08 12.89
C LEU A 176 -6.42 1.04 12.45
N VAL A 177 -7.33 0.69 13.35
CA VAL A 177 -8.78 0.67 13.06
C VAL A 177 -9.38 2.02 13.43
N ARG A 178 -9.70 2.82 12.42
CA ARG A 178 -10.44 4.07 12.53
C ARG A 178 -11.65 3.99 11.62
N THR A 179 -12.80 3.71 12.19
CA THR A 179 -14.04 3.46 11.44
C THR A 179 -14.58 4.70 10.76
N PHE A 180 -15.39 4.54 9.71
CA PHE A 180 -16.11 5.65 9.10
C PHE A 180 -16.97 6.44 10.10
N ALA A 181 -17.57 5.75 11.07
CA ALA A 181 -18.34 6.41 12.12
C ALA A 181 -17.47 7.35 12.97
N GLN A 182 -16.23 6.95 13.26
CA GLN A 182 -15.27 7.81 13.96
C GLN A 182 -14.78 8.96 13.06
N LYS A 183 -14.42 8.67 11.81
CA LYS A 183 -13.99 9.68 10.85
C LYS A 183 -15.10 10.72 10.59
N ALA A 184 -16.35 10.28 10.48
CA ALA A 184 -17.50 11.15 10.23
C ALA A 184 -17.80 12.11 11.40
N GLN A 185 -17.37 11.80 12.63
CA GLN A 185 -17.48 12.74 13.75
C GLN A 185 -16.58 13.96 13.57
N GLU A 186 -15.42 13.77 12.93
CA GLU A 186 -14.47 14.84 12.63
C GLU A 186 -14.75 15.49 11.26
N ASN A 187 -15.10 14.67 10.27
CA ASN A 187 -15.43 15.12 8.91
C ASN A 187 -16.67 14.41 8.36
N PRO A 188 -17.87 15.03 8.45
CA PRO A 188 -19.11 14.45 7.88
C PRO A 188 -19.04 14.19 6.37
N GLY A 189 -18.14 14.85 5.62
CA GLY A 189 -17.91 14.65 4.19
C GLY A 189 -17.57 13.20 3.82
N VAL A 190 -16.95 12.45 4.74
CA VAL A 190 -16.60 11.03 4.53
C VAL A 190 -17.83 10.16 4.25
N THR A 191 -18.99 10.50 4.82
CA THR A 191 -20.24 9.75 4.60
C THR A 191 -20.73 9.81 3.15
N LYS A 192 -20.28 10.79 2.38
CA LYS A 192 -20.61 10.92 0.96
C LYS A 192 -19.98 9.86 0.07
N LEU A 193 -18.96 9.13 0.58
CA LEU A 193 -18.35 8.01 -0.13
C LEU A 193 -19.27 6.79 -0.22
N TYR A 194 -20.21 6.63 0.72
CA TYR A 194 -21.12 5.50 0.70
C TYR A 194 -22.08 5.55 -0.50
N GLY A 195 -21.94 4.58 -1.41
CA GLY A 195 -22.77 4.46 -2.60
C GLY A 195 -22.53 5.57 -3.63
N ALA A 196 -21.42 6.27 -3.55
CA ALA A 196 -21.07 7.30 -4.53
C ALA A 196 -20.77 6.69 -5.90
N ALA A 197 -21.33 7.28 -6.94
CA ALA A 197 -20.85 7.07 -8.30
C ALA A 197 -19.45 7.69 -8.42
N THR A 198 -18.49 6.95 -8.96
CA THR A 198 -17.10 7.41 -9.05
C THR A 198 -16.65 7.60 -10.48
N ALA A 199 -15.93 8.69 -10.75
CA ALA A 199 -15.23 8.90 -12.01
C ALA A 199 -13.91 9.61 -11.77
N LYS A 200 -12.90 9.25 -12.60
CA LYS A 200 -11.60 9.90 -12.64
C LYS A 200 -11.25 10.24 -14.10
N PRO A 201 -11.92 11.26 -14.68
CA PRO A 201 -11.63 11.68 -16.04
C PRO A 201 -10.27 12.38 -16.11
N ASP A 202 -9.54 12.07 -17.18
CA ASP A 202 -8.36 12.83 -17.56
C ASP A 202 -8.73 14.07 -18.35
N THR A 203 -8.01 15.16 -18.11
CA THR A 203 -8.21 16.43 -18.82
C THR A 203 -7.10 16.65 -19.85
N MET A 204 -5.91 17.07 -19.47
CA MET A 204 -4.79 17.24 -20.37
C MET A 204 -3.82 16.07 -20.26
N ILE A 205 -3.46 15.46 -21.40
CA ILE A 205 -2.44 14.41 -21.49
C ILE A 205 -1.33 14.90 -22.41
N ARG A 206 -0.11 14.95 -21.90
CA ARG A 206 1.05 15.43 -22.65
C ARG A 206 2.27 14.55 -22.38
N SER A 207 2.67 13.78 -23.38
CA SER A 207 3.95 13.10 -23.34
C SER A 207 5.10 14.09 -23.51
N ARG A 208 6.23 13.82 -22.85
CA ARG A 208 7.42 14.66 -22.93
C ARG A 208 7.84 14.90 -24.40
N GLY A 209 8.02 16.17 -24.74
CA GLY A 209 8.38 16.58 -26.10
C GLY A 209 7.23 16.59 -27.10
N SER A 210 6.00 16.34 -26.68
CA SER A 210 4.80 16.43 -27.53
C SER A 210 3.94 17.65 -27.21
N ALA A 211 3.08 18.05 -28.14
CA ALA A 211 2.06 19.06 -27.86
C ALA A 211 0.98 18.55 -26.90
N GLY A 212 0.80 17.23 -26.82
CA GLY A 212 -0.27 16.59 -26.05
C GLY A 212 -1.66 16.78 -26.70
N TYR A 213 -2.68 16.36 -25.94
CA TYR A 213 -4.08 16.57 -26.33
C TYR A 213 -4.95 16.76 -25.07
N THR A 214 -6.02 17.52 -25.22
CA THR A 214 -7.04 17.66 -24.18
C THR A 214 -8.05 16.52 -24.36
N SER A 215 -8.09 15.60 -23.40
CA SER A 215 -9.08 14.52 -23.37
C SER A 215 -10.47 15.08 -23.09
N HIS A 216 -10.55 15.94 -22.06
CA HIS A 216 -11.77 16.66 -21.66
C HIS A 216 -11.40 18.06 -21.20
N THR A 217 -12.17 19.05 -21.60
CA THR A 217 -12.13 20.37 -20.99
C THR A 217 -12.94 20.39 -19.70
N PHE A 218 -12.69 21.36 -18.84
CA PHE A 218 -13.49 21.54 -17.62
C PHE A 218 -14.95 21.89 -17.95
N ALA A 219 -15.20 22.56 -19.06
CA ALA A 219 -16.54 22.85 -19.54
C ALA A 219 -17.31 21.59 -19.98
N GLU A 220 -16.65 20.65 -20.67
CA GLU A 220 -17.26 19.36 -21.03
C GLU A 220 -17.55 18.52 -19.77
N LEU A 221 -16.64 18.50 -18.79
CA LEU A 221 -16.88 17.80 -17.52
C LEU A 221 -18.00 18.44 -16.70
N SER A 222 -18.18 19.75 -16.81
CA SER A 222 -19.35 20.46 -16.26
C SER A 222 -20.66 19.93 -16.85
N GLN A 223 -20.72 19.69 -18.17
CA GLN A 223 -21.89 19.09 -18.82
C GLN A 223 -22.12 17.64 -18.40
N VAL A 224 -21.04 16.86 -18.21
CA VAL A 224 -21.12 15.49 -17.66
C VAL A 224 -21.69 15.50 -16.24
N ALA A 225 -21.19 16.37 -15.38
CA ALA A 225 -21.71 16.52 -14.02
C ALA A 225 -23.18 16.93 -14.00
N GLN A 226 -23.56 17.87 -14.87
CA GLN A 226 -24.96 18.27 -15.03
C GLN A 226 -25.82 17.10 -15.50
N HIS A 227 -25.39 16.33 -16.48
CA HIS A 227 -26.12 15.15 -16.95
C HIS A 227 -26.31 14.11 -15.84
N TRP A 228 -25.28 13.88 -15.03
CA TRP A 228 -25.36 12.97 -13.88
C TRP A 228 -26.39 13.43 -12.85
N ASN A 229 -26.44 14.75 -12.58
CA ASN A 229 -27.40 15.32 -11.65
C ASN A 229 -28.82 15.31 -12.21
N ASP A 230 -29.02 15.90 -13.39
CA ASP A 230 -30.35 16.25 -13.91
C ASP A 230 -31.06 15.08 -14.61
N VAL A 231 -30.27 14.15 -15.23
CA VAL A 231 -30.81 13.06 -16.05
C VAL A 231 -30.69 11.72 -15.36
N LEU A 232 -29.49 11.42 -14.80
CA LEU A 232 -29.27 10.14 -14.12
C LEU A 232 -29.71 10.17 -12.65
N GLY A 233 -29.87 11.33 -12.06
CA GLY A 233 -30.38 11.51 -10.71
C GLY A 233 -29.42 11.00 -9.63
N PHE A 234 -28.11 11.10 -9.84
CA PHE A 234 -27.15 10.72 -8.82
C PHE A 234 -27.24 11.67 -7.62
N ASP A 235 -27.51 11.12 -6.46
CA ASP A 235 -27.51 11.86 -5.20
C ASP A 235 -26.12 11.93 -4.55
N ARG A 236 -25.18 11.07 -4.98
CA ARG A 236 -23.80 11.02 -4.48
C ARG A 236 -22.84 10.69 -5.62
N ALA A 237 -21.77 11.47 -5.71
CA ALA A 237 -20.69 11.20 -6.64
C ALA A 237 -19.33 11.62 -6.04
N LEU A 238 -18.26 10.96 -6.50
CA LEU A 238 -16.88 11.37 -6.34
C LEU A 238 -16.30 11.56 -7.75
N MET A 239 -16.02 12.80 -8.12
CA MET A 239 -15.36 13.16 -9.36
C MET A 239 -13.94 13.63 -9.07
N THR A 240 -12.94 12.84 -9.44
CA THR A 240 -11.52 13.17 -9.24
C THR A 240 -10.87 13.42 -10.60
N LEU A 241 -10.27 14.59 -10.81
CA LEU A 241 -9.69 14.93 -12.11
C LEU A 241 -8.22 14.55 -12.20
N GLY A 242 -7.85 13.78 -13.23
CA GLY A 242 -6.49 13.60 -13.69
C GLY A 242 -6.07 14.67 -14.71
N GLY A 243 -4.79 14.97 -14.82
CA GLY A 243 -4.24 15.85 -15.85
C GLY A 243 -4.66 17.32 -15.78
N TRP A 244 -5.28 17.76 -14.70
CA TRP A 244 -5.73 19.15 -14.50
C TRP A 244 -4.58 20.15 -14.35
N ILE A 245 -3.37 19.66 -14.03
CA ILE A 245 -2.18 20.45 -13.74
C ILE A 245 -1.58 21.08 -15.00
N ARG A 246 -0.70 22.04 -14.81
CA ARG A 246 -0.11 22.90 -15.83
C ARG A 246 0.35 22.15 -17.10
N MET A 247 1.04 21.06 -16.94
CA MET A 247 1.59 20.27 -18.06
C MET A 247 0.79 19.02 -18.39
N GLY A 248 -0.29 18.74 -17.66
CA GLY A 248 -1.12 17.56 -17.85
C GLY A 248 -0.68 16.36 -17.02
N PHE A 249 -1.36 15.23 -17.20
CA PHE A 249 -1.24 14.02 -16.41
C PHE A 249 0.22 13.53 -16.33
N ASP A 250 0.68 13.23 -15.11
CA ASP A 250 2.01 12.69 -14.81
C ASP A 250 3.16 13.45 -15.49
N ASN A 251 3.13 14.78 -15.39
CA ASN A 251 4.12 15.62 -16.05
C ASN A 251 4.57 16.78 -15.17
N GLN A 252 5.88 17.04 -15.13
CA GLN A 252 6.56 18.14 -14.43
C GLN A 252 6.21 18.27 -12.94
N TYR A 253 5.85 17.17 -12.26
CA TYR A 253 5.78 17.22 -10.79
C TYR A 253 7.13 17.68 -10.21
N PRO A 254 7.11 18.45 -9.12
CA PRO A 254 5.97 18.88 -8.29
C PRO A 254 5.38 20.25 -8.67
N ASP A 255 5.57 20.77 -9.89
CA ASP A 255 5.12 22.11 -10.30
C ASP A 255 3.75 22.02 -10.99
N ILE A 256 2.70 21.93 -10.18
CA ILE A 256 1.33 21.61 -10.63
C ILE A 256 0.51 22.82 -11.10
N LEU A 257 0.78 24.01 -10.59
CA LEU A 257 0.02 25.23 -10.91
C LEU A 257 0.64 26.04 -12.07
N PRO A 258 -0.19 26.78 -12.82
CA PRO A 258 -1.66 26.89 -12.76
C PRO A 258 -2.36 25.64 -13.32
N ALA A 259 -3.70 25.57 -13.25
CA ALA A 259 -4.46 24.55 -13.96
C ALA A 259 -4.21 24.64 -15.48
N SER A 260 -4.29 23.49 -16.17
CA SER A 260 -4.04 23.41 -17.62
C SER A 260 -4.84 24.47 -18.39
N PRO A 261 -4.15 25.39 -19.10
CA PRO A 261 -4.84 26.40 -19.90
C PRO A 261 -5.68 25.79 -21.03
N GLU A 262 -5.21 24.68 -21.61
CA GLU A 262 -5.87 23.97 -22.69
C GLU A 262 -7.19 23.32 -22.24
N ALA A 263 -7.28 22.93 -20.96
CA ALA A 263 -8.50 22.36 -20.37
C ALA A 263 -9.48 23.42 -19.87
N GLY A 264 -9.06 24.70 -19.81
CA GLY A 264 -9.91 25.82 -19.38
C GLY A 264 -9.31 26.68 -18.25
N GLY A 265 -8.09 26.42 -17.85
CA GLY A 265 -7.34 27.21 -16.87
C GLY A 265 -7.98 27.27 -15.48
N ASN A 266 -7.47 28.16 -14.64
CA ASN A 266 -7.93 28.30 -13.26
C ASN A 266 -9.42 28.61 -13.14
N GLU A 267 -9.95 29.49 -13.99
CA GLU A 267 -11.36 29.92 -13.96
C GLU A 267 -12.30 28.75 -14.28
N GLY A 268 -11.98 27.95 -15.31
CA GLY A 268 -12.78 26.79 -15.70
C GLY A 268 -12.75 25.70 -14.62
N LEU A 269 -11.60 25.44 -14.01
CA LEU A 269 -11.48 24.46 -12.94
C LEU A 269 -12.23 24.89 -11.66
N ALA A 270 -12.15 26.17 -11.29
CA ALA A 270 -12.87 26.72 -10.15
C ALA A 270 -14.40 26.64 -10.34
N ALA A 271 -14.87 26.94 -11.55
CA ALA A 271 -16.30 26.84 -11.88
C ALA A 271 -16.81 25.39 -11.81
N LEU A 272 -16.09 24.43 -12.37
CA LEU A 272 -16.41 23.00 -12.29
C LEU A 272 -16.41 22.50 -10.83
N SER A 273 -15.40 22.86 -10.05
CA SER A 273 -15.33 22.50 -8.64
C SER A 273 -16.55 23.02 -7.86
N THR A 274 -16.92 24.27 -8.09
CA THR A 274 -18.10 24.87 -7.45
C THR A 274 -19.37 24.11 -7.81
N GLN A 275 -19.61 23.87 -9.10
CA GLN A 275 -20.79 23.17 -9.59
C GLN A 275 -20.93 21.76 -8.97
N VAL A 276 -19.85 20.96 -9.00
CA VAL A 276 -19.88 19.59 -8.46
C VAL A 276 -20.18 19.59 -6.95
N ARG A 277 -19.60 20.54 -6.22
CA ARG A 277 -19.85 20.70 -4.78
C ARG A 277 -21.27 21.19 -4.47
N ASP A 278 -21.84 22.05 -5.32
CA ASP A 278 -23.22 22.55 -5.19
C ASP A 278 -24.25 21.45 -5.38
N TYR A 279 -23.95 20.40 -6.16
CA TYR A 279 -24.74 19.16 -6.21
C TYR A 279 -24.63 18.31 -4.92
N GLY A 280 -23.82 18.75 -3.95
CA GLY A 280 -23.58 18.01 -2.70
C GLY A 280 -22.52 16.90 -2.81
N TRP A 281 -21.84 16.78 -3.94
CA TRP A 281 -20.90 15.72 -4.25
C TRP A 281 -19.47 16.00 -3.75
N LEU A 282 -18.59 15.00 -3.93
CA LEU A 282 -17.15 15.12 -3.70
C LEU A 282 -16.47 15.50 -5.03
N PHE A 283 -15.68 16.57 -4.97
CA PHE A 283 -14.81 17.00 -6.06
C PHE A 283 -13.36 16.87 -5.61
N GLY A 284 -12.58 16.03 -6.33
CA GLY A 284 -11.20 15.73 -6.04
C GLY A 284 -10.26 16.12 -7.18
N LEU A 285 -9.00 16.34 -6.84
CA LEU A 285 -7.91 16.61 -7.77
C LEU A 285 -6.80 15.59 -7.53
N HIS A 286 -6.27 15.03 -8.64
CA HIS A 286 -5.16 14.09 -8.63
C HIS A 286 -3.82 14.83 -8.62
N ASP A 287 -2.92 14.42 -7.74
CA ASP A 287 -1.58 14.97 -7.58
C ASP A 287 -0.57 13.85 -7.29
N ASN A 288 0.73 14.15 -7.29
CA ASN A 288 1.79 13.18 -7.00
C ASN A 288 2.95 13.89 -6.29
N TYR A 289 3.41 13.32 -5.17
CA TYR A 289 4.54 13.82 -4.37
C TYR A 289 5.68 12.79 -4.25
N GLN A 290 5.71 11.79 -5.12
CA GLN A 290 6.81 10.85 -5.23
C GLN A 290 7.71 11.14 -6.42
N ASP A 291 7.11 11.51 -7.54
CA ASP A 291 7.81 11.71 -8.81
C ASP A 291 8.33 13.15 -8.92
N MET A 292 9.58 13.30 -9.37
CA MET A 292 10.18 14.59 -9.69
C MET A 292 10.80 14.53 -11.08
N TYR A 293 10.30 15.35 -11.99
CA TYR A 293 10.80 15.38 -13.37
C TYR A 293 11.96 16.37 -13.50
N ASP A 294 12.98 16.01 -14.29
CA ASP A 294 14.21 16.80 -14.46
C ASP A 294 14.00 18.08 -15.29
N ASP A 295 12.87 18.21 -15.97
CA ASP A 295 12.43 19.42 -16.68
C ASP A 295 11.40 20.24 -15.87
N ALA A 296 11.09 19.84 -14.65
CA ALA A 296 10.27 20.64 -13.75
C ALA A 296 11.04 21.89 -13.25
N PRO A 297 10.41 23.08 -13.20
CA PRO A 297 11.06 24.29 -12.71
C PRO A 297 11.70 24.18 -11.31
N SER A 298 11.12 23.35 -10.43
CA SER A 298 11.61 23.12 -9.07
C SER A 298 12.61 21.95 -8.98
N PHE A 299 13.04 21.36 -10.08
CA PHE A 299 13.96 20.23 -10.04
C PHE A 299 15.28 20.58 -9.34
N ASP A 300 15.63 19.79 -8.32
CA ASP A 300 16.92 19.87 -7.66
C ASP A 300 17.26 18.47 -7.07
N THR A 301 18.50 18.05 -7.27
CA THR A 301 18.98 16.75 -6.78
C THR A 301 18.96 16.61 -5.25
N LYS A 302 18.92 17.72 -4.51
CA LYS A 302 18.79 17.72 -3.03
C LYS A 302 17.48 17.10 -2.54
N TYR A 303 16.48 16.96 -3.41
CA TYR A 303 15.18 16.38 -3.06
C TYR A 303 15.09 14.86 -3.34
N LEU A 304 16.07 14.29 -4.03
CA LEU A 304 15.98 12.94 -4.56
C LEU A 304 16.35 11.86 -3.55
N MET A 305 15.80 10.66 -3.75
CA MET A 305 16.26 9.44 -3.10
C MET A 305 17.49 8.86 -3.81
N TYR A 306 18.35 8.18 -3.08
CA TYR A 306 19.59 7.62 -3.59
C TYR A 306 19.75 6.14 -3.27
N ASN A 307 20.32 5.40 -4.21
CA ASN A 307 20.78 4.03 -4.05
C ASN A 307 22.09 3.97 -3.23
N LYS A 308 22.47 2.78 -2.77
CA LYS A 308 23.75 2.55 -2.06
C LYS A 308 24.98 2.99 -2.84
N ASP A 309 24.92 2.94 -4.16
CA ASP A 309 26.01 3.32 -5.06
C ASP A 309 26.07 4.83 -5.37
N GLY A 310 25.22 5.61 -4.70
CA GLY A 310 25.15 7.07 -4.86
C GLY A 310 24.40 7.56 -6.09
N ARG A 311 23.78 6.67 -6.87
CA ARG A 311 22.92 7.07 -7.99
C ARG A 311 21.52 7.41 -7.52
N PRO A 312 20.89 8.47 -8.07
CA PRO A 312 19.48 8.75 -7.80
C PRO A 312 18.57 7.56 -8.16
N GLN A 313 17.52 7.36 -7.37
CA GLN A 313 16.48 6.40 -7.68
C GLN A 313 15.53 6.98 -8.73
N THR A 314 14.99 6.12 -9.59
CA THR A 314 14.04 6.50 -10.66
C THR A 314 12.76 5.70 -10.56
N GLY A 315 11.66 6.32 -10.98
CA GLY A 315 10.35 5.67 -11.13
C GLY A 315 10.17 4.92 -12.45
N GLY A 316 8.92 4.63 -12.78
CA GLY A 316 8.52 4.08 -14.07
C GLY A 316 8.66 5.09 -15.21
N VAL A 317 8.08 4.75 -16.38
CA VAL A 317 8.00 5.68 -17.51
C VAL A 317 6.55 6.12 -17.66
N TRP A 318 6.30 7.40 -17.44
CA TRP A 318 4.99 8.02 -17.49
C TRP A 318 4.91 9.07 -18.59
N ALA A 319 3.86 9.87 -18.62
CA ALA A 319 3.70 10.89 -19.66
C ALA A 319 4.87 11.91 -19.69
N GLY A 320 5.36 12.36 -18.56
CA GLY A 320 6.52 13.27 -18.44
C GLY A 320 7.88 12.61 -18.67
N GLY A 321 7.93 11.31 -18.97
CA GLY A 321 9.17 10.52 -19.11
C GLY A 321 9.47 9.70 -17.86
N THR A 322 10.75 9.43 -17.59
CA THR A 322 11.20 8.73 -16.39
C THR A 322 11.46 9.74 -15.29
N PRO A 323 10.66 9.78 -14.20
CA PRO A 323 10.92 10.67 -13.09
C PRO A 323 12.05 10.13 -12.20
N TYR A 324 12.69 11.02 -11.47
CA TYR A 324 13.42 10.68 -10.26
C TYR A 324 12.46 10.55 -9.08
N LEU A 325 12.82 9.73 -8.09
CA LEU A 325 12.01 9.57 -6.88
C LEU A 325 12.44 10.59 -5.84
N MET A 326 11.47 11.34 -5.34
CA MET A 326 11.65 12.34 -4.30
C MET A 326 11.64 11.69 -2.91
N ALA A 327 12.53 12.10 -2.03
CA ALA A 327 12.50 11.66 -0.64
C ALA A 327 11.23 12.21 0.05
N SER A 328 10.49 11.36 0.75
CA SER A 328 9.18 11.72 1.28
C SER A 328 9.22 12.83 2.33
N ASP A 329 10.32 12.98 3.09
CA ASP A 329 10.54 14.13 3.97
C ASP A 329 10.68 15.45 3.19
N LYS A 330 11.29 15.42 2.00
CA LYS A 330 11.47 16.56 1.11
C LYS A 330 10.19 16.91 0.35
N ALA A 331 9.39 15.91 0.04
CA ALA A 331 8.10 16.07 -0.62
C ALA A 331 7.16 17.03 0.14
N MET A 332 7.27 17.06 1.46
CA MET A 332 6.49 17.96 2.31
C MET A 332 6.71 19.45 2.02
N GLU A 333 7.91 19.85 1.55
CA GLU A 333 8.15 21.24 1.14
C GLU A 333 7.21 21.66 0.01
N PHE A 334 7.00 20.77 -0.93
CA PHE A 334 6.11 21.01 -2.07
C PHE A 334 4.63 20.87 -1.70
N ALA A 335 4.28 19.94 -0.82
CA ALA A 335 2.93 19.84 -0.31
C ALA A 335 2.51 21.12 0.44
N TYR A 336 3.36 21.64 1.30
CA TYR A 336 3.11 22.91 2.00
C TYR A 336 3.05 24.13 1.07
N ARG A 337 3.76 24.09 -0.06
CA ARG A 337 3.68 25.13 -1.10
C ARG A 337 2.38 25.04 -1.91
N ASN A 338 2.02 23.83 -2.33
CA ASN A 338 0.99 23.62 -3.36
C ASN A 338 -0.42 23.52 -2.77
N LEU A 339 -0.63 22.67 -1.73
CA LEU A 339 -1.98 22.36 -1.26
C LEU A 339 -2.79 23.57 -0.77
N PRO A 340 -2.20 24.55 -0.04
CA PRO A 340 -2.93 25.77 0.31
C PRO A 340 -3.37 26.57 -0.93
N GLN A 341 -2.52 26.69 -1.94
CA GLN A 341 -2.85 27.40 -3.18
C GLN A 341 -3.96 26.70 -3.96
N VAL A 342 -3.93 25.36 -4.04
CA VAL A 342 -5.00 24.57 -4.65
C VAL A 342 -6.32 24.77 -3.90
N LYS A 343 -6.27 24.80 -2.57
CA LYS A 343 -7.45 25.07 -1.73
C LYS A 343 -8.04 26.44 -1.99
N ASP A 344 -7.21 27.44 -2.05
CA ASP A 344 -7.63 28.84 -2.26
C ASP A 344 -8.21 29.05 -3.67
N LEU A 345 -7.59 28.45 -4.69
CA LEU A 345 -7.99 28.65 -6.08
C LEU A 345 -9.22 27.84 -6.47
N PHE A 346 -9.36 26.61 -5.97
CA PHE A 346 -10.36 25.66 -6.49
C PHE A 346 -11.29 25.09 -5.42
N SER A 347 -10.93 25.22 -4.15
CA SER A 347 -11.72 24.74 -3.00
C SER A 347 -12.23 23.28 -3.14
N PRO A 348 -11.44 22.30 -3.60
CA PRO A 348 -11.90 20.92 -3.63
C PRO A 348 -12.23 20.43 -2.20
N ASN A 349 -13.18 19.48 -2.08
CA ASN A 349 -13.57 18.86 -0.81
C ASN A 349 -13.18 17.39 -0.73
N SER A 350 -12.39 16.93 -1.71
CA SER A 350 -11.65 15.67 -1.74
C SER A 350 -10.30 15.90 -2.39
N TYR A 351 -9.32 15.04 -2.06
CA TYR A 351 -8.01 15.07 -2.70
C TYR A 351 -7.47 13.66 -2.90
N PHE A 352 -6.73 13.45 -3.98
CA PHE A 352 -6.13 12.18 -4.33
C PHE A 352 -4.64 12.40 -4.59
N ILE A 353 -3.79 11.78 -3.79
CA ILE A 353 -2.35 11.79 -4.06
C ILE A 353 -1.95 10.39 -4.50
N ASP A 354 -1.52 10.30 -5.75
CA ASP A 354 -1.08 9.06 -6.37
C ASP A 354 0.14 8.46 -5.65
N THR A 355 0.36 7.16 -5.84
CA THR A 355 1.54 6.41 -5.35
C THR A 355 1.72 6.33 -3.83
N THR A 356 1.05 7.18 -3.03
CA THR A 356 1.29 7.28 -1.58
C THR A 356 1.05 5.96 -0.86
N PHE A 357 0.00 5.20 -1.23
CA PHE A 357 -0.38 3.93 -0.58
C PHE A 357 -0.13 2.68 -1.45
N ASN A 358 0.33 2.84 -2.68
CA ASN A 358 0.58 1.74 -3.63
C ASN A 358 2.05 1.35 -3.71
N VAL A 359 2.95 2.33 -3.60
CA VAL A 359 4.38 2.08 -3.76
C VAL A 359 4.99 1.53 -2.47
N PRO A 360 5.84 0.48 -2.55
CA PRO A 360 6.53 -0.05 -1.40
C PRO A 360 7.27 1.02 -0.60
N LEU A 361 7.33 0.84 0.72
CA LEU A 361 8.10 1.73 1.57
C LEU A 361 9.57 1.72 1.14
N ALA A 362 10.11 2.89 0.91
CA ALA A 362 11.43 3.09 0.32
C ALA A 362 12.54 3.18 1.37
N VAL A 363 13.76 2.91 0.92
CA VAL A 363 15.00 3.22 1.64
C VAL A 363 15.81 4.15 0.75
N SER A 364 16.33 5.23 1.31
CA SER A 364 17.27 6.12 0.64
C SER A 364 18.58 6.17 1.41
N TYR A 365 19.69 6.31 0.68
CA TYR A 365 21.04 6.41 1.21
C TYR A 365 21.56 7.85 1.08
N ALA A 366 22.80 8.10 1.50
CA ALA A 366 23.40 9.42 1.41
C ALA A 366 23.34 9.98 -0.03
N PRO A 367 23.10 11.30 -0.20
CA PRO A 367 23.04 12.33 0.84
C PRO A 367 21.70 12.40 1.61
N ASN A 368 20.59 11.88 1.10
CA ASN A 368 19.26 11.92 1.72
C ASN A 368 18.91 10.57 2.34
N VAL A 369 19.35 10.34 3.57
CA VAL A 369 19.12 9.06 4.26
C VAL A 369 17.68 8.96 4.75
N LEU A 370 16.97 7.91 4.33
CA LEU A 370 15.60 7.63 4.74
C LEU A 370 15.43 6.12 4.99
N SER A 371 14.87 5.76 6.12
CA SER A 371 14.46 4.38 6.42
C SER A 371 13.02 4.13 5.98
N ARG A 372 12.61 2.86 5.88
CA ARG A 372 11.20 2.53 5.60
C ARG A 372 10.23 3.07 6.64
N SER A 373 10.59 3.01 7.92
CA SER A 373 9.79 3.63 8.97
C SER A 373 9.71 5.16 8.82
N GLY A 374 10.79 5.79 8.37
CA GLY A 374 10.80 7.22 8.04
C GLY A 374 9.94 7.54 6.83
N ASP A 375 10.03 6.75 5.77
CA ASP A 375 9.19 6.90 4.58
C ASP A 375 7.70 6.74 4.92
N MET A 376 7.36 5.73 5.71
CA MET A 376 6.00 5.53 6.22
C MET A 376 5.50 6.74 7.02
N HIS A 377 6.32 7.25 7.94
CA HIS A 377 5.98 8.42 8.74
C HIS A 377 5.68 9.65 7.88
N TRP A 378 6.52 9.93 6.89
CA TRP A 378 6.31 11.11 6.03
C TRP A 378 5.14 10.94 5.07
N LYS A 379 4.88 9.74 4.56
CA LYS A 379 3.66 9.43 3.78
C LYS A 379 2.39 9.59 4.62
N GLN A 380 2.41 9.17 5.89
CA GLN A 380 1.31 9.41 6.83
C GLN A 380 1.13 10.91 7.12
N THR A 381 2.24 11.65 7.27
CA THR A 381 2.20 13.10 7.47
C THR A 381 1.61 13.81 6.26
N LEU A 382 2.00 13.43 5.05
CA LEU A 382 1.43 13.96 3.80
C LEU A 382 -0.07 13.68 3.70
N ALA A 383 -0.48 12.45 3.96
CA ALA A 383 -1.88 12.04 3.91
C ALA A 383 -2.73 12.80 4.94
N GLY A 384 -2.25 12.91 6.18
CA GLY A 384 -2.92 13.69 7.23
C GLY A 384 -3.05 15.16 6.86
N TYR A 385 -1.98 15.77 6.33
CA TYR A 385 -2.01 17.17 5.89
C TYR A 385 -3.00 17.40 4.73
N ALA A 386 -3.06 16.48 3.77
CA ALA A 386 -4.03 16.57 2.68
C ALA A 386 -5.48 16.40 3.21
N GLN A 387 -5.71 15.45 4.13
CA GLN A 387 -7.01 15.25 4.77
C GLN A 387 -7.45 16.51 5.56
N ASP A 388 -6.55 17.10 6.36
CA ASP A 388 -6.82 18.34 7.11
C ASP A 388 -7.13 19.52 6.18
N THR A 389 -6.48 19.58 5.01
CA THR A 389 -6.65 20.66 4.04
C THR A 389 -7.98 20.54 3.27
N PHE A 390 -8.33 19.35 2.81
CA PHE A 390 -9.43 19.15 1.85
C PHE A 390 -10.63 18.39 2.42
N GLY A 391 -10.46 17.65 3.48
CA GLY A 391 -11.49 16.88 4.15
C GLY A 391 -11.44 15.40 3.77
N VAL A 392 -11.86 14.99 2.56
CA VAL A 392 -11.82 13.59 2.13
C VAL A 392 -10.53 13.31 1.37
N PHE A 393 -9.82 12.25 1.77
CA PHE A 393 -8.53 11.91 1.16
C PHE A 393 -8.47 10.45 0.71
N GLY A 394 -7.91 10.24 -0.48
CA GLY A 394 -7.63 8.91 -1.03
C GLY A 394 -6.32 8.84 -1.79
N SER A 395 -5.92 7.61 -2.11
CA SER A 395 -4.72 7.33 -2.89
C SER A 395 -4.88 6.01 -3.66
N GLU A 396 -3.97 5.78 -4.60
CA GLU A 396 -3.88 4.49 -5.29
C GLU A 396 -3.36 3.40 -4.34
N GLY A 397 -3.83 2.16 -4.57
CA GLY A 397 -3.50 1.00 -3.75
C GLY A 397 -4.23 0.97 -2.43
N GLY A 398 -3.64 0.34 -1.44
CA GLY A 398 -4.19 0.28 -0.09
C GLY A 398 -3.36 -0.59 0.82
N VAL A 399 -2.97 -0.02 1.95
CA VAL A 399 -2.19 -0.68 3.01
C VAL A 399 -2.72 -0.27 4.38
N GLU A 400 -2.57 -1.15 5.36
CA GLU A 400 -3.18 -0.94 6.67
C GLU A 400 -2.69 0.30 7.44
N TRP A 401 -1.39 0.65 7.31
CA TRP A 401 -0.85 1.83 7.98
C TRP A 401 -1.45 3.15 7.45
N ALA A 402 -2.09 3.09 6.27
CA ALA A 402 -2.76 4.23 5.66
C ALA A 402 -4.23 4.36 6.09
N VAL A 403 -4.85 3.30 6.62
CA VAL A 403 -6.27 3.30 7.00
C VAL A 403 -6.68 4.44 7.94
N PRO A 404 -5.88 4.83 8.95
CA PRO A 404 -6.22 5.97 9.79
C PRO A 404 -6.22 7.32 9.06
N TYR A 405 -5.51 7.44 7.94
CA TYR A 405 -5.24 8.68 7.20
C TYR A 405 -5.97 8.78 5.86
N GLY A 406 -6.41 7.64 5.28
CA GLY A 406 -7.12 7.59 4.01
C GLY A 406 -8.60 7.25 4.21
N ASP A 407 -9.48 7.84 3.41
CA ASP A 407 -10.92 7.59 3.45
C ASP A 407 -11.36 6.64 2.33
N TYR A 408 -10.60 6.59 1.24
CA TYR A 408 -10.80 5.61 0.16
C TYR A 408 -9.49 5.17 -0.47
N PHE A 409 -9.47 3.95 -0.96
CA PHE A 409 -8.37 3.36 -1.70
C PHE A 409 -8.82 2.99 -3.11
N GLU A 410 -8.07 3.42 -4.11
CA GLU A 410 -8.32 3.12 -5.52
C GLU A 410 -7.35 2.05 -6.01
N GLY A 411 -7.85 1.01 -6.64
CA GLY A 411 -7.01 0.02 -7.33
C GLY A 411 -6.63 -1.22 -6.53
N ILE A 412 -6.88 -1.26 -5.23
CA ILE A 412 -6.64 -2.50 -4.45
C ILE A 412 -7.54 -3.66 -4.92
N LEU A 413 -8.71 -3.34 -5.49
CA LEU A 413 -9.66 -4.30 -6.07
C LEU A 413 -9.38 -4.61 -7.55
N SER A 414 -8.23 -4.23 -8.06
CA SER A 414 -7.92 -4.27 -9.48
C SER A 414 -7.44 -5.63 -9.97
N LYS A 415 -7.25 -5.71 -11.28
CA LYS A 415 -6.77 -6.85 -12.07
C LYS A 415 -5.54 -7.59 -11.49
N LYS A 416 -4.67 -6.89 -10.78
CA LYS A 416 -3.51 -7.46 -10.09
C LYS A 416 -3.87 -8.46 -8.98
N THR A 417 -5.14 -8.47 -8.56
CA THR A 417 -5.68 -9.36 -7.53
C THR A 417 -6.17 -10.71 -8.08
N GLN A 418 -5.89 -11.05 -9.33
CA GLN A 418 -6.38 -12.31 -9.92
C GLN A 418 -5.83 -13.54 -9.20
N ALA A 419 -6.66 -14.57 -9.12
CA ALA A 419 -6.24 -15.87 -8.61
C ALA A 419 -5.18 -16.49 -9.53
N GLU A 420 -4.17 -17.11 -8.92
CA GLU A 420 -3.17 -17.94 -9.59
C GLU A 420 -3.53 -19.41 -9.39
N PRO A 421 -2.97 -20.35 -10.19
CA PRO A 421 -3.16 -21.77 -9.95
C PRO A 421 -2.89 -22.14 -8.47
N GLY A 422 -3.76 -22.89 -7.83
CA GLY A 422 -3.65 -23.24 -6.41
C GLY A 422 -3.94 -22.11 -5.42
N SER A 423 -4.49 -20.98 -5.87
CA SER A 423 -4.89 -19.88 -4.99
C SER A 423 -6.35 -19.47 -5.20
N HIS A 424 -6.94 -18.86 -4.17
CA HIS A 424 -8.26 -18.25 -4.21
C HIS A 424 -8.22 -16.85 -3.63
N ILE A 425 -8.89 -15.90 -4.29
CA ILE A 425 -9.05 -14.55 -3.77
C ILE A 425 -10.09 -14.57 -2.65
N VAL A 426 -9.78 -13.89 -1.55
CA VAL A 426 -10.67 -13.72 -0.40
C VAL A 426 -10.60 -12.30 0.13
N PRO A 427 -11.69 -11.76 0.67
CA PRO A 427 -11.76 -10.35 1.06
C PRO A 427 -11.14 -10.10 2.46
N LEU A 428 -9.85 -10.39 2.65
CA LEU A 428 -9.20 -10.18 3.95
C LEU A 428 -9.16 -8.70 4.34
N MET A 429 -8.90 -7.81 3.36
CA MET A 429 -8.87 -6.36 3.61
C MET A 429 -10.23 -5.84 4.07
N GLU A 430 -11.30 -6.27 3.41
CA GLU A 430 -12.68 -5.89 3.77
C GLU A 430 -13.11 -6.49 5.12
N LEU A 431 -12.70 -7.73 5.42
CA LEU A 431 -12.98 -8.35 6.72
C LEU A 431 -12.31 -7.61 7.89
N VAL A 432 -11.13 -7.02 7.63
CA VAL A 432 -10.38 -6.27 8.66
C VAL A 432 -10.78 -4.80 8.68
N TYR A 433 -10.95 -4.14 7.53
CA TYR A 433 -11.06 -2.68 7.43
C TYR A 433 -12.25 -2.18 6.60
N GLY A 434 -13.21 -3.03 6.22
CA GLY A 434 -14.33 -2.65 5.35
C GLY A 434 -15.27 -1.58 5.91
N ASP A 435 -15.25 -1.33 7.21
CA ASP A 435 -15.95 -0.24 7.87
C ASP A 435 -15.06 0.98 8.18
N CYS A 436 -13.82 0.98 7.68
CA CYS A 436 -12.82 2.03 7.93
C CYS A 436 -12.46 2.83 6.67
N VAL A 437 -12.52 2.20 5.51
CA VAL A 437 -12.08 2.77 4.24
C VAL A 437 -12.94 2.25 3.08
N ALA A 438 -13.31 3.13 2.14
CA ALA A 438 -13.99 2.71 0.92
C ALA A 438 -12.96 2.14 -0.07
N LEU A 439 -13.27 0.98 -0.65
CA LEU A 439 -12.41 0.33 -1.63
C LEU A 439 -13.03 0.46 -3.02
N TYR A 440 -12.27 1.02 -3.95
CA TYR A 440 -12.70 1.19 -5.34
C TYR A 440 -11.76 0.43 -6.28
N PRO A 441 -12.26 -0.07 -7.43
CA PRO A 441 -11.39 -0.54 -8.51
C PRO A 441 -10.58 0.65 -9.05
N HIS A 442 -9.52 0.36 -9.80
CA HIS A 442 -8.78 1.40 -10.52
C HIS A 442 -9.71 2.06 -11.54
N MET A 443 -9.83 3.39 -11.52
CA MET A 443 -10.91 4.09 -12.24
C MET A 443 -10.77 4.06 -13.76
N SER A 444 -9.61 3.68 -14.31
CA SER A 444 -9.44 3.39 -15.73
C SER A 444 -9.97 2.01 -16.13
N GLU A 445 -10.35 1.15 -15.18
CA GLU A 445 -10.81 -0.19 -15.43
C GLU A 445 -12.31 -0.22 -15.72
N LYS A 446 -12.68 -0.90 -16.80
CA LYS A 446 -14.09 -1.07 -17.16
C LYS A 446 -14.71 -2.15 -16.29
N ILE A 447 -15.90 -1.89 -15.77
CA ILE A 447 -16.71 -2.87 -15.04
C ILE A 447 -16.86 -4.14 -15.90
N GLY A 448 -16.62 -5.31 -15.30
CA GLY A 448 -16.76 -6.60 -15.96
C GLY A 448 -15.59 -7.03 -16.87
N THR A 449 -14.55 -6.20 -17.05
CA THR A 449 -13.39 -6.57 -17.87
C THR A 449 -12.23 -7.14 -17.07
N ASN A 450 -12.24 -6.99 -15.76
CA ASN A 450 -11.10 -7.30 -14.88
C ASN A 450 -11.38 -8.44 -13.88
N GLY A 451 -12.42 -9.23 -14.12
CA GLY A 451 -12.73 -10.39 -13.27
C GLY A 451 -13.20 -10.05 -11.86
N TYR A 452 -13.41 -8.80 -11.55
CA TYR A 452 -14.07 -8.33 -10.34
C TYR A 452 -15.51 -7.94 -10.70
N ASN A 453 -16.43 -8.80 -10.39
CA ASN A 453 -17.88 -8.57 -10.59
C ASN A 453 -18.55 -8.40 -9.23
#